data_050b2d54c3ea70ccc352f1e3759b2977
#
_entry.id   050b2d54c3ea70ccc352f1e3759b2977
#
_cell.length_a   1.000
_cell.length_b   1.000
_cell.length_c   1.000
_cell.angle_alpha   90.00
_cell.angle_beta   90.00
_cell.angle_gamma   90.00
#
_symmetry.space_group_name_H-M   'P 1'
#
loop_
_entity.id
_entity.type
_entity.pdbx_description
1 polymer ?
#
loop_
_entity_poly.entity_id
_entity_poly.type
_entity_poly.pdbx_seq_one_letter_code
_entity_poly.pdbx_strand_id
1 'polypeptide(L)'
;MTDNRVQAATWHEVILATLKANNVKLIVYVPDRVFTPLINALHADKFFTTFAATREEEAIGIITGAWMGGLRGAVLMQTSGFGTIPNALASLVVPCQIPALIFVSERGTLGEFNLGQALVYKTMRPILNSLAVENVTITRQDELAFTVDRSIKQAVATQAPVTFILSPLLTGGKVFEG
;
A
#
# COMPACT_ATOMS: atom_id res chain seq x y z
N MET A 1 31.98 -23.53 -12.62
CA MET A 1 31.66 -22.89 -11.35
C MET A 1 30.36 -22.15 -11.56
N THR A 2 29.25 -22.76 -11.21
CA THR A 2 27.92 -22.13 -11.27
C THR A 2 27.80 -21.12 -10.15
N ASP A 3 27.74 -19.82 -10.51
CA ASP A 3 27.55 -18.70 -9.59
C ASP A 3 26.14 -18.81 -8.97
N ASN A 4 26.06 -19.47 -7.83
CA ASN A 4 24.84 -19.66 -7.07
C ASN A 4 24.60 -18.43 -6.15
N ARG A 5 24.57 -17.23 -6.74
CA ARG A 5 24.06 -16.05 -6.02
C ARG A 5 22.59 -16.27 -5.78
N VAL A 6 22.24 -16.54 -4.54
CA VAL A 6 20.84 -16.45 -4.07
C VAL A 6 20.37 -15.04 -4.44
N GLN A 7 19.54 -14.94 -5.46
CA GLN A 7 19.01 -13.67 -5.92
C GLN A 7 18.19 -13.08 -4.75
N ALA A 8 18.56 -11.91 -4.26
CA ALA A 8 17.85 -11.26 -3.17
C ALA A 8 16.38 -11.05 -3.57
N ALA A 9 15.46 -11.40 -2.67
CA ALA A 9 14.03 -11.22 -2.93
C ALA A 9 13.71 -9.77 -3.32
N THR A 10 12.87 -9.57 -4.30
CA THR A 10 12.44 -8.24 -4.73
C THR A 10 11.48 -7.60 -3.72
N TRP A 11 11.31 -6.28 -3.77
CA TRP A 11 10.41 -5.59 -2.84
C TRP A 11 8.98 -6.14 -2.88
N HIS A 12 8.47 -6.51 -4.04
CA HIS A 12 7.11 -7.03 -4.18
C HIS A 12 6.98 -8.46 -3.64
N GLU A 13 7.99 -9.31 -3.76
CA GLU A 13 8.02 -10.63 -3.14
C GLU A 13 8.04 -10.54 -1.62
N VAL A 14 8.78 -9.58 -1.06
CA VAL A 14 8.82 -9.33 0.39
C VAL A 14 7.46 -8.87 0.90
N ILE A 15 6.79 -7.93 0.22
CA ILE A 15 5.45 -7.47 0.61
C ILE A 15 4.45 -8.63 0.54
N LEU A 16 4.43 -9.41 -0.55
CA LEU A 16 3.56 -10.56 -0.71
C LEU A 16 3.73 -11.56 0.43
N ALA A 17 4.98 -11.94 0.73
CA ALA A 17 5.28 -12.88 1.82
C ALA A 17 4.83 -12.33 3.18
N THR A 18 5.02 -11.03 3.44
CA THR A 18 4.64 -10.38 4.70
C THR A 18 3.12 -10.29 4.86
N LEU A 19 2.38 -9.96 3.80
CA LEU A 19 0.91 -9.97 3.79
C LEU A 19 0.38 -11.37 4.12
N LYS A 20 0.95 -12.39 3.50
CA LYS A 20 0.60 -13.80 3.72
C LYS A 20 0.86 -14.23 5.17
N ALA A 21 2.02 -13.89 5.72
CA ALA A 21 2.40 -14.19 7.11
C ALA A 21 1.46 -13.52 8.14
N ASN A 22 0.87 -12.37 7.79
CA ASN A 22 -0.10 -11.66 8.62
C ASN A 22 -1.57 -11.99 8.32
N ASN A 23 -1.83 -13.03 7.52
CA ASN A 23 -3.17 -13.48 7.12
C ASN A 23 -4.03 -12.37 6.47
N VAL A 24 -3.39 -11.48 5.70
CA VAL A 24 -4.07 -10.47 4.88
C VAL A 24 -4.45 -11.13 3.55
N LYS A 25 -5.71 -11.49 3.39
CA LYS A 25 -6.18 -12.30 2.24
C LYS A 25 -6.83 -11.49 1.15
N LEU A 26 -7.48 -10.39 1.50
CA LEU A 26 -8.19 -9.55 0.54
C LEU A 26 -7.30 -8.41 0.09
N ILE A 27 -7.08 -8.32 -1.22
CA ILE A 27 -6.33 -7.21 -1.81
C ILE A 27 -7.22 -6.51 -2.82
N VAL A 28 -7.49 -5.24 -2.57
CA VAL A 28 -8.25 -4.38 -3.47
C VAL A 28 -7.33 -3.30 -4.00
N TYR A 29 -7.31 -3.05 -5.30
CA TYR A 29 -6.39 -2.09 -5.87
C TYR A 29 -7.05 -1.23 -6.95
N VAL A 30 -6.55 -0.01 -7.13
CA VAL A 30 -6.74 0.75 -8.36
C VAL A 30 -5.47 0.59 -9.20
N PRO A 31 -5.57 0.24 -10.49
CA PRO A 31 -4.41 -0.09 -11.30
C PRO A 31 -3.33 1.00 -11.29
N ASP A 32 -2.11 0.62 -10.96
CA ASP A 32 -0.92 1.48 -10.98
C ASP A 32 0.28 0.73 -11.57
N ARG A 33 1.06 1.42 -12.41
CA ARG A 33 2.18 0.82 -13.14
C ARG A 33 3.31 0.37 -12.20
N VAL A 34 3.56 1.11 -11.11
CA VAL A 34 4.59 0.75 -10.12
C VAL A 34 4.22 -0.53 -9.39
N PHE A 35 2.94 -0.71 -9.05
CA PHE A 35 2.45 -1.91 -8.39
C PHE A 35 2.24 -3.11 -9.30
N THR A 36 2.40 -2.98 -10.62
CA THR A 36 2.16 -4.10 -11.58
C THR A 36 2.85 -5.41 -11.16
N PRO A 37 4.14 -5.44 -10.75
CA PRO A 37 4.78 -6.70 -10.33
C PRO A 37 4.10 -7.34 -9.12
N LEU A 38 3.74 -6.53 -8.11
CA LEU A 38 3.03 -7.00 -6.92
C LEU A 38 1.62 -7.50 -7.27
N ILE A 39 0.87 -6.73 -8.05
CA ILE A 39 -0.49 -7.09 -8.47
C ILE A 39 -0.50 -8.42 -9.22
N ASN A 40 0.43 -8.62 -10.15
CA ASN A 40 0.54 -9.87 -10.90
C ASN A 40 0.87 -11.06 -9.98
N ALA A 41 1.80 -10.88 -9.04
CA ALA A 41 2.14 -11.92 -8.08
C ALA A 41 0.97 -12.27 -7.14
N LEU A 42 0.18 -11.27 -6.70
CA LEU A 42 -1.00 -11.46 -5.88
C LEU A 42 -2.12 -12.21 -6.62
N HIS A 43 -2.34 -11.92 -7.91
CA HIS A 43 -3.30 -12.66 -8.73
C HIS A 43 -2.87 -14.12 -8.99
N ALA A 44 -1.57 -14.38 -9.07
CA ALA A 44 -1.03 -15.72 -9.29
C ALA A 44 -1.10 -16.62 -8.04
N ASP A 45 -1.19 -16.06 -6.83
CA ASP A 45 -1.19 -16.81 -5.57
C ASP A 45 -2.63 -17.01 -5.07
N LYS A 46 -3.09 -18.25 -5.06
CA LYS A 46 -4.44 -18.67 -4.61
C LYS A 46 -4.75 -18.35 -3.13
N PHE A 47 -3.77 -17.95 -2.35
CA PHE A 47 -3.97 -17.48 -0.98
C PHE A 47 -4.78 -16.18 -0.94
N PHE A 48 -4.63 -15.34 -1.96
CA PHE A 48 -5.23 -14.02 -2.02
C PHE A 48 -6.51 -14.00 -2.84
N THR A 49 -7.48 -13.22 -2.39
CA THR A 49 -8.58 -12.73 -3.22
C THR A 49 -8.21 -11.31 -3.67
N THR A 50 -7.91 -11.17 -4.95
CA THR A 50 -7.35 -9.92 -5.51
C THR A 50 -8.22 -9.43 -6.65
N PHE A 51 -8.67 -8.17 -6.61
CA PHE A 51 -9.43 -7.54 -7.69
C PHE A 51 -9.28 -6.02 -7.72
N ALA A 52 -9.59 -5.44 -8.88
CA ALA A 52 -9.56 -3.99 -9.08
C ALA A 52 -10.86 -3.35 -8.62
N ALA A 53 -10.75 -2.21 -7.94
CA ALA A 53 -11.86 -1.28 -7.70
C ALA A 53 -11.85 -0.17 -8.76
N THR A 54 -12.99 0.45 -8.96
CA THR A 54 -13.13 1.58 -9.89
C THR A 54 -12.47 2.85 -9.31
N ARG A 55 -12.56 3.02 -7.99
CA ARG A 55 -12.05 4.19 -7.28
C ARG A 55 -11.44 3.79 -5.92
N GLU A 56 -10.54 4.61 -5.43
CA GLU A 56 -9.81 4.32 -4.18
C GLU A 56 -10.73 4.35 -2.96
N GLU A 57 -11.71 5.26 -2.90
CA GLU A 57 -12.70 5.28 -1.81
C GLU A 57 -13.60 4.03 -1.80
N GLU A 58 -13.90 3.44 -2.96
CA GLU A 58 -14.58 2.14 -3.05
C GLU A 58 -13.72 1.04 -2.44
N ALA A 59 -12.43 1.01 -2.78
CA ALA A 59 -11.48 0.04 -2.21
C ALA A 59 -11.41 0.14 -0.68
N ILE A 60 -11.40 1.35 -0.11
CA ILE A 60 -11.45 1.58 1.34
C ILE A 60 -12.75 1.03 1.94
N GLY A 61 -13.90 1.28 1.31
CA GLY A 61 -15.19 0.75 1.75
C GLY A 61 -15.21 -0.78 1.79
N ILE A 62 -14.67 -1.41 0.75
CA ILE A 62 -14.61 -2.88 0.62
C ILE A 62 -13.77 -3.50 1.74
N ILE A 63 -12.53 -3.01 1.99
CA ILE A 63 -11.70 -3.58 3.06
C ILE A 63 -12.26 -3.29 4.45
N THR A 64 -12.96 -2.18 4.63
CA THR A 64 -13.68 -1.85 5.86
C THR A 64 -14.79 -2.88 6.13
N GLY A 65 -15.65 -3.16 5.15
CA GLY A 65 -16.68 -4.18 5.25
C GLY A 65 -16.10 -5.59 5.47
N ALA A 66 -15.00 -5.90 4.81
CA ALA A 66 -14.30 -7.17 4.99
C ALA A 66 -13.77 -7.34 6.42
N TRP A 67 -13.17 -6.29 7.02
CA TRP A 67 -12.74 -6.32 8.41
C TRP A 67 -13.90 -6.57 9.37
N MET A 68 -15.03 -5.91 9.17
CA MET A 68 -16.25 -6.14 9.96
C MET A 68 -16.77 -7.57 9.84
N GLY A 69 -16.51 -8.23 8.69
CA GLY A 69 -16.79 -9.65 8.43
C GLY A 69 -15.69 -10.61 8.92
N GLY A 70 -14.65 -10.12 9.60
CA GLY A 70 -13.55 -10.95 10.12
C GLY A 70 -12.44 -11.25 9.11
N LEU A 71 -12.39 -10.57 7.96
CA LEU A 71 -11.40 -10.77 6.92
C LEU A 71 -10.42 -9.57 6.86
N ARG A 72 -9.13 -9.84 6.94
CA ARG A 72 -8.10 -8.81 6.78
C ARG A 72 -7.90 -8.47 5.30
N GLY A 73 -7.91 -7.16 5.01
CA GLY A 73 -7.69 -6.64 3.67
C GLY A 73 -6.64 -5.53 3.62
N ALA A 74 -6.11 -5.30 2.42
CA ALA A 74 -5.22 -4.18 2.10
C ALA A 74 -5.65 -3.52 0.79
N VAL A 75 -5.36 -2.22 0.68
CA VAL A 75 -5.58 -1.44 -0.55
C VAL A 75 -4.24 -1.04 -1.15
N LEU A 76 -4.12 -1.16 -2.48
CA LEU A 76 -2.98 -0.65 -3.24
C LEU A 76 -3.45 0.51 -4.13
N MET A 77 -2.75 1.64 -4.06
CA MET A 77 -3.05 2.84 -4.85
C MET A 77 -1.81 3.68 -5.10
N GLN A 78 -1.88 4.60 -6.03
CA GLN A 78 -0.83 5.62 -6.21
C GLN A 78 -1.13 6.88 -5.36
N THR A 79 -0.15 7.78 -5.26
CA THR A 79 -0.27 9.05 -4.50
C THR A 79 -1.49 9.88 -4.91
N SER A 80 -1.82 9.98 -6.21
CA SER A 80 -3.00 10.74 -6.65
C SER A 80 -4.31 10.08 -6.23
N GLY A 81 -4.35 8.75 -6.12
CA GLY A 81 -5.49 8.02 -5.61
C GLY A 81 -5.75 8.30 -4.13
N PHE A 82 -4.70 8.52 -3.34
CA PHE A 82 -4.86 8.97 -1.96
C PHE A 82 -5.72 10.25 -1.86
N GLY A 83 -5.64 11.14 -2.85
CA GLY A 83 -6.42 12.38 -2.87
C GLY A 83 -7.94 12.17 -2.84
N THR A 84 -8.46 10.99 -3.14
CA THR A 84 -9.90 10.67 -3.13
C THR A 84 -10.38 10.10 -1.80
N ILE A 85 -9.49 9.58 -0.93
CA ILE A 85 -9.85 8.84 0.28
C ILE A 85 -9.89 9.63 1.61
N PRO A 86 -9.45 10.90 1.73
CA PRO A 86 -9.45 11.59 3.01
C PRO A 86 -10.80 11.60 3.73
N ASN A 87 -11.90 11.76 2.99
CA ASN A 87 -13.25 11.70 3.58
C ASN A 87 -13.58 10.30 4.09
N ALA A 88 -13.25 9.24 3.32
CA ALA A 88 -13.48 7.86 3.77
C ALA A 88 -12.65 7.52 5.01
N LEU A 89 -11.44 8.04 5.13
CA LEU A 89 -10.62 7.89 6.34
C LEU A 89 -11.24 8.62 7.53
N ALA A 90 -11.62 9.89 7.35
CA ALA A 90 -12.14 10.74 8.42
C ALA A 90 -13.53 10.33 8.93
N SER A 91 -14.42 9.88 8.04
CA SER A 91 -15.82 9.61 8.35
C SER A 91 -16.16 8.14 8.56
N LEU A 92 -15.30 7.22 8.11
CA LEU A 92 -15.55 5.78 8.21
C LEU A 92 -14.41 5.05 8.96
N VAL A 93 -13.17 5.08 8.42
CA VAL A 93 -12.09 4.21 8.89
C VAL A 93 -11.67 4.56 10.31
N VAL A 94 -11.35 5.83 10.58
CA VAL A 94 -10.86 6.28 11.88
C VAL A 94 -11.96 6.20 12.95
N PRO A 95 -13.19 6.73 12.75
CA PRO A 95 -14.25 6.65 13.76
C PRO A 95 -14.70 5.22 14.06
N CYS A 96 -14.69 4.34 13.07
CA CYS A 96 -15.07 2.94 13.25
C CYS A 96 -13.91 2.03 13.72
N GLN A 97 -12.73 2.60 14.00
CA GLN A 97 -11.57 1.87 14.49
C GLN A 97 -11.16 0.69 13.56
N ILE A 98 -11.10 0.96 12.27
CA ILE A 98 -10.76 -0.05 11.26
C ILE A 98 -9.23 -0.05 11.03
N PRO A 99 -8.53 -1.17 11.18
CA PRO A 99 -7.10 -1.29 10.86
C PRO A 99 -6.90 -1.43 9.33
N ALA A 100 -7.25 -0.38 8.61
CA ALA A 100 -7.08 -0.33 7.17
C ALA A 100 -5.58 -0.30 6.81
N LEU A 101 -5.15 -1.24 5.98
CA LEU A 101 -3.78 -1.34 5.49
C LEU A 101 -3.72 -0.72 4.09
N ILE A 102 -3.05 0.43 3.96
CA ILE A 102 -3.03 1.22 2.73
C ILE A 102 -1.61 1.28 2.20
N PHE A 103 -1.37 0.72 1.02
CA PHE A 103 -0.08 0.79 0.33
C PHE A 103 -0.16 1.83 -0.78
N VAL A 104 0.72 2.81 -0.73
CA VAL A 104 0.79 3.90 -1.71
C VAL A 104 2.10 3.83 -2.46
N SER A 105 2.06 3.67 -3.79
CA SER A 105 3.22 3.92 -4.63
C SER A 105 3.47 5.42 -4.69
N GLU A 106 4.61 5.87 -4.16
CA GLU A 106 4.89 7.30 -4.08
C GLU A 106 5.20 7.88 -5.46
N ARG A 107 4.43 8.91 -5.81
CA ARG A 107 4.57 9.71 -7.02
C ARG A 107 4.73 11.20 -6.65
N GLY A 108 5.21 12.02 -7.56
CA GLY A 108 5.37 13.46 -7.36
C GLY A 108 6.72 13.91 -6.83
N THR A 109 7.69 13.00 -6.74
CA THR A 109 9.08 13.22 -6.32
C THR A 109 10.05 12.45 -7.22
N LEU A 110 11.34 12.50 -6.97
CA LEU A 110 12.43 11.70 -7.58
C LEU A 110 12.16 11.23 -9.02
N GLY A 111 12.41 12.12 -10.01
CA GLY A 111 12.23 11.79 -11.42
C GLY A 111 10.78 11.84 -11.93
N GLU A 112 9.85 12.41 -11.14
CA GLU A 112 8.47 12.59 -11.57
C GLU A 112 8.37 13.56 -12.76
N PHE A 113 7.74 13.11 -13.82
CA PHE A 113 7.54 13.88 -15.05
C PHE A 113 6.08 14.35 -15.22
N ASN A 114 5.16 13.93 -14.35
CA ASN A 114 3.77 14.35 -14.37
C ASN A 114 3.53 15.42 -13.30
N LEU A 115 3.40 16.67 -13.74
CA LEU A 115 3.17 17.82 -12.86
C LEU A 115 1.91 17.65 -11.97
N GLY A 116 0.89 16.93 -12.42
CA GLY A 116 -0.31 16.63 -11.65
C GLY A 116 -0.07 15.80 -10.38
N GLN A 117 1.07 15.13 -10.28
CA GLN A 117 1.43 14.35 -9.08
C GLN A 117 2.09 15.20 -7.98
N ALA A 118 2.72 16.34 -8.34
CA ALA A 118 3.55 17.11 -7.43
C ALA A 118 2.77 17.72 -6.25
N LEU A 119 1.55 18.21 -6.50
CA LEU A 119 0.73 18.82 -5.45
C LEU A 119 0.14 17.75 -4.52
N VAL A 120 -0.34 16.65 -5.06
CA VAL A 120 -0.90 15.55 -4.27
C VAL A 120 0.17 14.93 -3.37
N TYR A 121 1.41 14.79 -3.86
CA TYR A 121 2.55 14.39 -3.05
C TYR A 121 2.73 15.27 -1.81
N LYS A 122 2.66 16.61 -1.99
CA LYS A 122 2.84 17.57 -0.89
C LYS A 122 1.72 17.54 0.13
N THR A 123 0.50 17.19 -0.27
CA THR A 123 -0.68 17.21 0.61
C THR A 123 -0.93 15.89 1.32
N MET A 124 -0.48 14.76 0.79
CA MET A 124 -0.76 13.43 1.32
C MET A 124 -0.36 13.28 2.80
N ARG A 125 0.90 13.52 3.15
CA ARG A 125 1.38 13.37 4.54
C ARG A 125 0.74 14.37 5.52
N PRO A 126 0.59 15.68 5.20
CA PRO A 126 -0.17 16.61 6.04
C PRO A 126 -1.59 16.14 6.33
N ILE A 127 -2.29 15.57 5.35
CA ILE A 127 -3.64 15.05 5.53
C ILE A 127 -3.61 13.81 6.45
N LEU A 128 -2.72 12.84 6.20
CA LEU A 128 -2.57 11.67 7.05
C LEU A 128 -2.31 12.07 8.51
N ASN A 129 -1.40 13.00 8.73
CA ASN A 129 -1.05 13.49 10.06
C ASN A 129 -2.23 14.21 10.74
N SER A 130 -3.00 15.02 10.01
CA SER A 130 -4.16 15.72 10.53
C SER A 130 -5.30 14.76 10.95
N LEU A 131 -5.38 13.60 10.32
CA LEU A 131 -6.33 12.53 10.63
C LEU A 131 -5.80 11.53 11.68
N ALA A 132 -4.60 11.76 12.22
CA ALA A 132 -3.90 10.84 13.12
C ALA A 132 -3.73 9.43 12.52
N VAL A 133 -3.61 9.32 11.20
CA VAL A 133 -3.32 8.06 10.50
C VAL A 133 -1.81 7.83 10.48
N GLU A 134 -1.40 6.72 11.10
CA GLU A 134 0.01 6.31 11.07
C GLU A 134 0.48 6.16 9.62
N ASN A 135 1.65 6.74 9.31
CA ASN A 135 2.21 6.64 7.97
C ASN A 135 3.72 6.44 8.02
N VAL A 136 4.19 5.49 7.25
CA VAL A 136 5.61 5.13 7.19
C VAL A 136 6.09 5.15 5.74
N THR A 137 7.17 5.90 5.48
CA THR A 137 7.82 5.91 4.17
C THR A 137 8.94 4.87 4.17
N ILE A 138 8.87 3.92 3.25
CA ILE A 138 9.84 2.84 3.10
C ILE A 138 10.73 3.14 1.89
N THR A 139 12.02 3.30 2.15
CA THR A 139 13.02 3.68 1.16
C THR A 139 14.01 2.56 0.85
N ARG A 140 14.10 1.55 1.71
CA ARG A 140 15.14 0.52 1.67
C ARG A 140 14.57 -0.88 1.74
N GLN A 141 15.21 -1.79 1.01
CA GLN A 141 14.82 -3.20 0.94
C GLN A 141 15.05 -3.95 2.27
N ASP A 142 16.12 -3.61 2.99
CA ASP A 142 16.51 -4.30 4.22
C ASP A 142 15.56 -4.01 5.41
N GLU A 143 14.87 -2.88 5.40
CA GLU A 143 13.88 -2.53 6.43
C GLU A 143 12.44 -2.97 6.10
N LEU A 144 12.17 -3.32 4.83
CA LEU A 144 10.82 -3.52 4.29
C LEU A 144 10.02 -4.58 5.06
N ALA A 145 10.57 -5.78 5.20
CA ALA A 145 9.86 -6.89 5.85
C ALA A 145 9.52 -6.58 7.31
N PHE A 146 10.48 -6.05 8.06
CA PHE A 146 10.29 -5.70 9.46
C PHE A 146 9.24 -4.59 9.62
N THR A 147 9.38 -3.52 8.84
CA THR A 147 8.49 -2.36 8.91
C THR A 147 7.05 -2.74 8.59
N VAL A 148 6.83 -3.46 7.48
CA VAL A 148 5.47 -3.87 7.08
C VAL A 148 4.87 -4.84 8.11
N ASP A 149 5.62 -5.85 8.56
CA ASP A 149 5.13 -6.81 9.57
C ASP A 149 4.72 -6.13 10.87
N ARG A 150 5.58 -5.25 11.40
CA ARG A 150 5.33 -4.59 12.68
C ARG A 150 4.17 -3.59 12.61
N SER A 151 4.09 -2.83 11.53
CA SER A 151 3.00 -1.88 11.34
C SER A 151 1.64 -2.58 11.12
N ILE A 152 1.59 -3.72 10.42
CA ILE A 152 0.36 -4.52 10.32
C ILE A 152 -0.08 -5.02 11.71
N LYS A 153 0.84 -5.56 12.50
CA LYS A 153 0.55 -6.02 13.86
C LYS A 153 0.09 -4.89 14.77
N GLN A 154 0.75 -3.73 14.68
CA GLN A 154 0.34 -2.53 15.41
C GLN A 154 -1.07 -2.10 15.00
N ALA A 155 -1.34 -1.94 13.70
CA ALA A 155 -2.65 -1.53 13.19
C ALA A 155 -3.78 -2.43 13.70
N VAL A 156 -3.57 -3.75 13.65
CA VAL A 156 -4.55 -4.74 14.15
C VAL A 156 -4.73 -4.66 15.65
N ALA A 157 -3.65 -4.48 16.42
CA ALA A 157 -3.71 -4.42 17.88
C ALA A 157 -4.35 -3.12 18.39
N THR A 158 -4.11 -2.00 17.71
CA THR A 158 -4.64 -0.68 18.07
C THR A 158 -5.97 -0.36 17.40
N GLN A 159 -6.41 -1.19 16.46
CA GLN A 159 -7.59 -0.97 15.61
C GLN A 159 -7.53 0.41 14.92
N ALA A 160 -6.37 0.74 14.36
CA ALA A 160 -6.10 2.01 13.69
C ALA A 160 -5.52 1.78 12.29
N PRO A 161 -5.82 2.65 11.32
CA PRO A 161 -5.28 2.54 9.97
C PRO A 161 -3.78 2.82 9.92
N VAL A 162 -3.09 2.23 8.94
CA VAL A 162 -1.70 2.53 8.62
C VAL A 162 -1.51 2.69 7.12
N THR A 163 -0.70 3.67 6.73
CA THR A 163 -0.32 3.93 5.34
C THR A 163 1.16 3.63 5.13
N PHE A 164 1.45 2.67 4.26
CA PHE A 164 2.80 2.34 3.78
C PHE A 164 3.09 3.13 2.50
N ILE A 165 4.02 4.06 2.55
CA ILE A 165 4.40 4.88 1.40
C ILE A 165 5.69 4.28 0.81
N LEU A 166 5.57 3.66 -0.36
CA LEU A 166 6.70 3.01 -1.04
C LEU A 166 7.43 4.03 -1.93
N SER A 167 8.59 4.44 -1.48
CA SER A 167 9.41 5.44 -2.19
C SER A 167 9.90 4.91 -3.55
N PRO A 168 10.11 5.80 -4.54
CA PRO A 168 10.84 5.46 -5.77
C PRO A 168 12.24 4.88 -5.52
N LEU A 169 12.88 5.21 -4.40
CA LEU A 169 14.17 4.60 -4.00
C LEU A 169 14.06 3.09 -3.77
N LEU A 170 12.91 2.62 -3.29
CA LEU A 170 12.64 1.20 -3.09
C LEU A 170 12.15 0.53 -4.37
N THR A 171 11.19 1.17 -5.06
CA THR A 171 10.43 0.54 -6.15
C THR A 171 11.05 0.74 -7.54
N GLY A 172 12.01 1.64 -7.67
CA GLY A 172 12.53 2.12 -8.96
C GLY A 172 11.65 3.21 -9.60
N GLY A 173 10.48 3.49 -9.02
CA GLY A 173 9.56 4.50 -9.53
C GLY A 173 8.94 4.15 -10.89
N LYS A 174 8.37 5.15 -11.57
CA LYS A 174 7.85 5.04 -12.93
C LYS A 174 8.92 5.48 -13.93
N VAL A 175 9.33 4.57 -14.78
CA VAL A 175 10.29 4.88 -15.86
C VAL A 175 9.57 5.61 -17.00
N PHE A 176 10.16 6.69 -17.46
CA PHE A 176 9.77 7.38 -18.69
C PHE A 176 10.42 6.65 -19.87
N GLU A 177 9.62 6.01 -20.67
CA GLU A 177 10.03 5.50 -21.99
C GLU A 177 9.71 6.62 -22.98
N GLY A 178 10.75 7.43 -23.33
CA GLY A 178 10.66 8.54 -24.26
C GLY A 178 10.36 8.11 -25.69
#